data_d3c7d8cecb8a3fb0a809d9a7185fcb56
#
_entry.id   d3c7d8cecb8a3fb0a809d9a7185fcb56
#
_cell.length_a   1.000
_cell.length_b   1.000
_cell.length_c   1.000
_cell.angle_alpha   90.00
_cell.angle_beta   90.00
_cell.angle_gamma   90.00
#
_symmetry.space_group_name_H-M   'P 1'
#
loop_
_entity.id
_entity.type
_entity.pdbx_description
1 polymer ?
#
loop_
_entity_poly.entity_id
_entity_poly.type
_entity_poly.pdbx_seq_one_letter_code
_entity_poly.pdbx_strand_id
1 'polypeptide(L)'
;MIGENSSNILIEFLKNKKFIDENHNLLVDQKSSFIRIHRFLKDNHIINPNFEDATIIEAMENEYNTNFDKGTFSRAIKVKLNDFEEDIHQELSKLFNIKH
;
A
#
# COMPACT_ATOMS: atom_id res chain seq x y z
N MET A 1 -2.41 13.08 0.58
CA MET A 1 -3.07 11.77 0.68
C MET A 1 -2.81 11.12 2.02
N ILE A 2 -1.58 11.04 2.42
CA ILE A 2 -1.16 10.58 3.76
C ILE A 2 -0.39 11.72 4.41
N GLY A 3 -0.54 11.92 5.76
CA GLY A 3 0.24 12.90 6.48
C GLY A 3 1.73 12.62 6.41
N GLU A 4 2.57 13.63 6.56
CA GLU A 4 4.03 13.49 6.40
C GLU A 4 4.63 12.44 7.34
N ASN A 5 4.26 12.44 8.62
CA ASN A 5 4.76 11.45 9.58
C ASN A 5 4.33 10.04 9.22
N SER A 6 3.06 9.87 8.83
CA SER A 6 2.55 8.56 8.42
C SER A 6 3.21 8.08 7.13
N SER A 7 3.48 9.00 6.20
CA SER A 7 4.17 8.67 4.96
C SER A 7 5.58 8.15 5.23
N ASN A 8 6.33 8.81 6.14
CA ASN A 8 7.67 8.38 6.50
C ASN A 8 7.66 6.99 7.16
N ILE A 9 6.71 6.73 8.05
CA ILE A 9 6.54 5.42 8.68
C ILE A 9 6.26 4.35 7.63
N LEU A 10 5.36 4.64 6.70
CA LEU A 10 5.01 3.71 5.62
C LEU A 10 6.21 3.40 4.73
N ILE A 11 6.96 4.42 4.32
CA ILE A 11 8.14 4.24 3.45
C ILE A 11 9.18 3.36 4.14
N GLU A 12 9.49 3.60 5.42
CA GLU A 12 10.42 2.77 6.17
C GLU A 12 9.93 1.32 6.26
N PHE A 13 8.64 1.13 6.52
CA PHE A 13 8.04 -0.20 6.57
C PHE A 13 8.20 -0.93 5.22
N LEU A 14 7.90 -0.23 4.12
CA LEU A 14 7.98 -0.81 2.79
C LEU A 14 9.42 -1.19 2.42
N LYS A 15 10.40 -0.36 2.80
CA LYS A 15 11.83 -0.69 2.61
C LYS A 15 12.23 -1.92 3.41
N ASN A 16 11.83 -1.98 4.68
CA ASN A 16 12.17 -3.08 5.58
C ASN A 16 11.57 -4.41 5.10
N LYS A 17 10.40 -4.36 4.51
CA LYS A 17 9.72 -5.56 3.96
C LYS A 17 10.11 -5.85 2.52
N LYS A 18 10.99 -5.04 1.94
CA LYS A 18 11.51 -5.21 0.57
C LYS A 18 10.43 -5.11 -0.50
N PHE A 19 9.44 -4.27 -0.27
CA PHE A 19 8.49 -3.90 -1.33
C PHE A 19 9.08 -2.85 -2.26
N ILE A 20 9.92 -1.96 -1.73
CA ILE A 20 10.60 -0.92 -2.50
C ILE A 20 12.10 -0.95 -2.19
N ASP A 21 12.90 -0.42 -3.12
CA ASP A 21 14.35 -0.29 -2.93
C ASP A 21 14.69 1.07 -2.28
N GLU A 22 15.99 1.35 -2.15
CA GLU A 22 16.48 2.60 -1.54
C GLU A 22 16.06 3.85 -2.31
N ASN A 23 15.77 3.72 -3.60
CA ASN A 23 15.32 4.80 -4.45
C ASN A 23 13.79 4.87 -4.57
N HIS A 24 13.07 4.14 -3.72
CA HIS A 24 11.60 4.05 -3.69
C HIS A 24 11.00 3.40 -4.94
N ASN A 25 11.77 2.59 -5.67
CA ASN A 25 11.23 1.85 -6.81
C ASN A 25 10.54 0.58 -6.33
N LEU A 26 9.30 0.37 -6.76
CA LEU A 26 8.55 -0.83 -6.42
C LEU A 26 9.19 -2.06 -7.08
N LEU A 27 9.39 -3.11 -6.29
CA LEU A 27 9.88 -4.39 -6.80
C LEU A 27 8.76 -5.13 -7.53
N VAL A 28 9.04 -5.61 -8.74
CA VAL A 28 8.03 -6.11 -9.69
C VAL A 28 7.13 -7.19 -9.11
N ASP A 29 7.70 -8.11 -8.34
CA ASP A 29 6.97 -9.27 -7.82
C ASP A 29 6.00 -8.95 -6.69
N GLN A 30 5.99 -7.69 -6.22
CA GLN A 30 5.20 -7.29 -5.05
C GLN A 30 3.99 -6.41 -5.38
N LYS A 31 3.67 -6.25 -6.67
CA LYS A 31 2.61 -5.31 -7.08
C LYS A 31 1.25 -5.59 -6.43
N SER A 32 0.80 -6.84 -6.44
CA SER A 32 -0.52 -7.18 -5.88
C SER A 32 -0.60 -6.93 -4.38
N SER A 33 0.42 -7.37 -3.65
CA SER A 33 0.48 -7.14 -2.20
C SER A 33 0.57 -5.66 -1.87
N PHE A 34 1.32 -4.89 -2.67
CA PHE A 34 1.48 -3.45 -2.53
C PHE A 34 0.13 -2.73 -2.71
N ILE A 35 -0.65 -3.13 -3.70
CA ILE A 35 -2.00 -2.58 -3.92
C ILE A 35 -2.90 -2.87 -2.72
N ARG A 36 -2.86 -4.08 -2.17
CA ARG A 36 -3.68 -4.45 -1.02
C ARG A 36 -3.29 -3.66 0.23
N ILE A 37 -2.01 -3.36 0.40
CA ILE A 37 -1.55 -2.49 1.50
C ILE A 37 -2.23 -1.12 1.39
N HIS A 38 -2.23 -0.51 0.22
CA HIS A 38 -2.84 0.81 0.04
C HIS A 38 -4.35 0.77 0.22
N ARG A 39 -5.01 -0.29 -0.23
CA ARG A 39 -6.45 -0.46 0.01
C ARG A 39 -6.75 -0.62 1.50
N PHE A 40 -5.93 -1.37 2.21
CA PHE A 40 -6.03 -1.52 3.66
C PHE A 40 -5.91 -0.16 4.36
N LEU A 41 -4.93 0.67 3.95
CA LEU A 41 -4.73 1.99 4.51
C LEU A 41 -5.93 2.91 4.23
N LYS A 42 -6.52 2.83 3.05
CA LYS A 42 -7.73 3.58 2.71
C LYS A 42 -8.91 3.13 3.56
N ASP A 43 -9.11 1.83 3.68
CA ASP A 43 -10.23 1.26 4.44
C ASP A 43 -10.15 1.62 5.93
N ASN A 44 -8.96 1.86 6.45
CA ASN A 44 -8.72 2.24 7.84
C ASN A 44 -8.44 3.73 8.02
N HIS A 45 -8.72 4.53 7.00
CA HIS A 45 -8.65 6.00 7.03
C HIS A 45 -7.24 6.58 7.25
N ILE A 46 -6.19 5.80 7.02
CA ILE A 46 -4.82 6.32 6.98
C ILE A 46 -4.62 7.11 5.69
N ILE A 47 -5.13 6.55 4.56
CA ILE A 47 -5.32 7.31 3.33
C ILE A 47 -6.75 7.84 3.38
N ASN A 48 -6.94 9.13 3.03
CA ASN A 48 -8.25 9.74 3.05
C ASN A 48 -9.23 8.93 2.18
N PRO A 49 -10.31 8.40 2.77
CA PRO A 49 -11.24 7.52 2.04
C PRO A 49 -12.03 8.24 0.92
N ASN A 50 -12.00 9.57 0.89
CA ASN A 50 -12.64 10.34 -0.17
C ASN A 50 -11.85 10.30 -1.48
N PHE A 51 -10.57 9.89 -1.45
CA PHE A 51 -9.82 9.71 -2.69
C PHE A 51 -10.31 8.48 -3.44
N GLU A 52 -10.56 8.65 -4.73
CA GLU A 52 -10.93 7.53 -5.59
C GLU A 52 -9.74 6.59 -5.80
N ASP A 53 -10.02 5.33 -6.11
CA ASP A 53 -8.98 4.33 -6.37
C ASP A 53 -8.04 4.78 -7.49
N ALA A 54 -8.57 5.40 -8.55
CA ALA A 54 -7.77 5.92 -9.64
C ALA A 54 -6.75 6.96 -9.19
N THR A 55 -7.14 7.83 -8.26
CA THR A 55 -6.24 8.84 -7.68
C THR A 55 -5.13 8.20 -6.86
N ILE A 56 -5.47 7.19 -6.09
CA ILE A 56 -4.50 6.43 -5.28
C ILE A 56 -3.50 5.72 -6.17
N ILE A 57 -3.99 5.07 -7.24
CA ILE A 57 -3.13 4.37 -8.21
C ILE A 57 -2.14 5.35 -8.85
N GLU A 58 -2.62 6.51 -9.30
CA GLU A 58 -1.77 7.51 -9.92
C GLU A 58 -0.68 8.00 -8.95
N ALA A 59 -1.06 8.24 -7.70
CA ALA A 59 -0.10 8.65 -6.67
C ALA A 59 0.96 7.57 -6.43
N MET A 60 0.56 6.30 -6.40
CA MET A 60 1.47 5.17 -6.25
C MET A 60 2.44 5.06 -7.43
N GLU A 61 1.93 5.23 -8.65
CA GLU A 61 2.76 5.17 -9.84
C GLU A 61 3.84 6.26 -9.83
N ASN A 62 3.47 7.47 -9.44
CA ASN A 62 4.41 8.59 -9.36
C ASN A 62 5.41 8.44 -8.22
N GLU A 63 4.96 8.01 -7.05
CA GLU A 63 5.80 7.88 -5.86
C GLU A 63 6.81 6.74 -5.99
N TYR A 64 6.42 5.63 -6.61
CA TYR A 64 7.21 4.40 -6.61
C TYR A 64 7.70 3.98 -7.99
N ASN A 65 7.69 4.91 -8.95
CA ASN A 65 8.25 4.71 -10.29
C ASN A 65 7.75 3.44 -10.98
N THR A 66 6.44 3.23 -10.98
CA THR A 66 5.83 2.01 -11.51
C THR A 66 4.58 2.34 -12.31
N ASN A 67 4.02 1.32 -12.97
CA ASN A 67 2.76 1.43 -13.69
C ASN A 67 1.88 0.24 -13.33
N PHE A 68 0.58 0.48 -13.24
CA PHE A 68 -0.42 -0.56 -12.98
C PHE A 68 -1.42 -0.59 -14.13
N ASP A 69 -1.74 -1.79 -14.63
CA ASP A 69 -2.81 -1.96 -15.59
C ASP A 69 -4.17 -1.66 -14.94
N LYS A 70 -5.12 -1.16 -15.73
CA LYS A 70 -6.45 -0.79 -15.20
C LYS A 70 -7.13 -1.93 -14.44
N GLY A 71 -6.96 -3.17 -14.87
CA GLY A 71 -7.56 -4.32 -14.21
C GLY A 71 -6.79 -4.83 -13.01
N THR A 72 -5.53 -4.47 -12.86
CA THR A 72 -4.66 -5.02 -11.80
C THR A 72 -5.18 -4.66 -10.42
N PHE A 73 -5.55 -3.41 -10.21
CA PHE A 73 -6.07 -2.94 -8.92
C PHE A 73 -7.35 -3.69 -8.54
N SER A 74 -8.31 -3.74 -9.46
CA SER A 74 -9.59 -4.42 -9.21
C SER A 74 -9.41 -5.91 -8.94
N ARG A 75 -8.50 -6.57 -9.66
CA ARG A 75 -8.20 -7.99 -9.43
C ARG A 75 -7.54 -8.21 -8.08
N ALA A 76 -6.59 -7.35 -7.73
CA ALA A 76 -5.84 -7.49 -6.47
C ALA A 76 -6.74 -7.37 -5.24
N ILE A 77 -7.68 -6.44 -5.24
CA ILE A 77 -8.56 -6.23 -4.09
C ILE A 77 -9.64 -7.30 -3.94
N LYS A 78 -9.91 -8.09 -4.97
CA LYS A 78 -10.90 -9.17 -4.94
C LYS A 78 -10.33 -10.50 -4.47
N VAL A 79 -9.01 -10.63 -4.45
CA VAL A 79 -8.35 -11.87 -4.07
C VAL A 79 -8.22 -11.91 -2.54
N LYS A 80 -8.49 -13.09 -1.97
CA LYS A 80 -8.32 -13.29 -0.53
C LYS A 80 -6.85 -13.15 -0.14
N LEU A 81 -6.59 -12.52 1.01
CA LEU A 81 -5.24 -12.35 1.52
C LEU A 81 -4.62 -13.71 1.86
N ASN A 82 -3.33 -13.86 1.54
CA ASN A 82 -2.55 -15.00 2.02
C ASN A 82 -2.00 -14.70 3.43
N ASP A 83 -1.38 -15.70 4.06
CA ASP A 83 -0.87 -15.56 5.43
C ASP A 83 0.16 -14.45 5.56
N PHE A 84 1.04 -14.32 4.57
CA PHE A 84 2.04 -13.25 4.53
C PHE A 84 1.38 -11.87 4.52
N GLU A 85 0.36 -11.70 3.70
CA GLU A 85 -0.36 -10.42 3.59
C GLU A 85 -1.14 -10.10 4.86
N GLU A 86 -1.72 -11.10 5.51
CA GLU A 86 -2.40 -10.92 6.79
C GLU A 86 -1.43 -10.44 7.87
N ASP A 87 -0.23 -11.02 7.92
CA ASP A 87 0.82 -10.60 8.85
C ASP A 87 1.25 -9.14 8.59
N ILE A 88 1.39 -8.76 7.32
CA ILE A 88 1.71 -7.39 6.92
C ILE A 88 0.64 -6.42 7.42
N HIS A 89 -0.64 -6.76 7.24
CA HIS A 89 -1.75 -5.92 7.70
C HIS A 89 -1.76 -5.78 9.22
N GLN A 90 -1.45 -6.85 9.96
CA GLN A 90 -1.35 -6.79 11.41
C GLN A 90 -0.21 -5.88 11.87
N GLU A 91 0.94 -5.95 11.21
CA GLU A 91 2.07 -5.07 11.52
C GLU A 91 1.73 -3.60 11.23
N LEU A 92 1.06 -3.32 10.12
CA LEU A 92 0.58 -1.97 9.80
C LEU A 92 -0.41 -1.47 10.84
N SER A 93 -1.31 -2.33 11.30
CA SER A 93 -2.27 -1.98 12.34
C SER A 93 -1.58 -1.52 13.61
N LYS A 94 -0.49 -2.18 13.99
CA LYS A 94 0.30 -1.79 15.16
C LYS A 94 1.03 -0.47 14.93
N LEU A 95 1.62 -0.28 13.74
CA LEU A 95 2.37 0.93 13.42
C LEU A 95 1.49 2.17 13.41
N PHE A 96 0.28 2.06 12.92
CA PHE A 96 -0.65 3.18 12.77
C PHE A 96 -1.72 3.22 13.87
N ASN A 97 -1.61 2.37 14.89
CA ASN A 97 -2.58 2.28 15.99
C ASN A 97 -4.02 2.08 15.49
N ILE A 98 -4.17 1.24 14.47
CA ILE A 98 -5.48 0.92 13.92
C ILE A 98 -6.17 -0.05 14.89
N LYS A 99 -7.39 0.29 15.29
CA LYS A 99 -8.21 -0.55 16.17
C LYS A 99 -9.16 -1.39 15.34
N HIS A 100 -9.22 -2.65 15.65
CA HIS A 100 -10.14 -3.58 15.02
C HIS A 100 -11.28 -3.95 15.96
#